data_ce01d365a5a87639d41297c230f1b07f
#
_entry.id   ce01d365a5a87639d41297c230f1b07f
#
_cell.length_a   1.000
_cell.length_b   1.000
_cell.length_c   1.000
_cell.angle_alpha   90.00
_cell.angle_beta   90.00
_cell.angle_gamma   90.00
#
_symmetry.space_group_name_H-M   'P 1'
#
loop_
_entity.id
_entity.type
_entity.pdbx_description
1 polymer ?
#
loop_
_entity_poly.entity_id
_entity_poly.type
_entity_poly.pdbx_seq_one_letter_code
_entity_poly.pdbx_strand_id
1 'polypeptide(L)'
;MGFETINDLFSDIPDGVLRTGGLPLRGPQSEEEIWADAQHLLGANIDLDSRPSFLSAGLARNFVPTMVGMLATRGEFLTSYTPYQPEVSQGMLQAMWEFQTMVSELVGLPVANVSMYDASTAAAEAITCAVRVKNRKATQKGVVYVSQFVPPHRLSVIENYTQGGGIELRVLEHGIDGRVDLAGAAAAAGACAVYVEQPNAFGELDTGIAQLKEIIGEKTALIVGVDAVSLGIVEAPGVYGADLVVGEGQPFGIGPTAGGPIYGLFACSKEYLRQMPGRIVGKTVDEDGLDAFTLTLSTREQHIRRHRATSNICSNETLIALMGAMHMALLGPEGLERLALRIAAAAEATKQAVCSIEGVELADPDMPIFREFTIKLPGDAAAAVAHMDDAGVLGGFALGEWWESMSNCLLIGCDERTSQTDIDALVAALSSWVSEVSA
;
A
#
# COMPACT_ATOMS: atom_id res chain seq x y z
N MET A 1 21.84 -16.44 44.74
CA MET A 1 22.44 -16.51 43.41
C MET A 1 23.95 -16.23 43.42
N GLY A 2 24.55 -15.81 44.58
CA GLY A 2 25.98 -15.59 44.70
C GLY A 2 26.53 -14.29 44.08
N PHE A 3 25.66 -13.40 43.65
CA PHE A 3 26.02 -12.05 43.16
C PHE A 3 25.85 -11.03 44.28
N GLU A 4 26.85 -10.15 44.46
CA GLU A 4 26.84 -9.08 45.47
C GLU A 4 26.32 -7.75 44.90
N THR A 5 26.50 -7.54 43.59
CA THR A 5 26.09 -6.32 42.90
C THR A 5 25.35 -6.64 41.60
N ILE A 6 24.63 -5.65 41.06
CA ILE A 6 23.99 -5.76 39.74
C ILE A 6 25.05 -5.97 38.63
N ASN A 7 26.24 -5.42 38.78
CA ASN A 7 27.30 -5.55 37.79
C ASN A 7 27.83 -6.99 37.67
N ASP A 8 27.73 -7.80 38.75
CA ASP A 8 28.14 -9.20 38.70
C ASP A 8 27.28 -10.03 37.75
N LEU A 9 26.05 -9.56 37.43
CA LEU A 9 25.17 -10.19 36.44
C LEU A 9 25.67 -10.05 34.99
N PHE A 10 26.62 -9.15 34.77
CA PHE A 10 27.21 -8.87 33.45
C PHE A 10 28.63 -9.44 33.30
N SER A 11 29.00 -10.36 34.17
CA SER A 11 30.34 -10.96 34.18
C SER A 11 30.67 -11.81 32.92
N ASP A 12 29.68 -12.15 32.13
CA ASP A 12 29.81 -12.82 30.84
C ASP A 12 30.10 -11.85 29.67
N ILE A 13 30.00 -10.52 29.92
CA ILE A 13 30.33 -9.49 28.93
C ILE A 13 31.82 -9.16 29.05
N PRO A 14 32.62 -9.26 27.96
CA PRO A 14 34.03 -8.89 27.98
C PRO A 14 34.23 -7.43 28.40
N ASP A 15 35.25 -7.17 29.27
CA ASP A 15 35.54 -5.82 29.79
C ASP A 15 35.73 -4.76 28.72
N GLY A 16 36.24 -5.11 27.54
CA GLY A 16 36.42 -4.19 26.41
C GLY A 16 35.13 -3.74 25.72
N VAL A 17 34.01 -4.40 26.00
CA VAL A 17 32.67 -4.06 25.44
C VAL A 17 31.72 -3.58 26.55
N LEU A 18 31.99 -3.93 27.81
CA LEU A 18 31.16 -3.48 28.93
C LEU A 18 31.35 -1.98 29.14
N ARG A 19 30.28 -1.23 28.99
CA ARG A 19 30.31 0.20 29.28
C ARG A 19 30.21 0.44 30.77
N THR A 20 31.29 1.00 31.38
CA THR A 20 31.36 1.32 32.82
C THR A 20 30.89 2.74 33.15
N GLY A 21 30.74 3.60 32.17
CA GLY A 21 30.27 4.98 32.34
C GLY A 21 28.80 5.16 31.93
N GLY A 22 28.15 6.19 32.44
CA GLY A 22 26.81 6.59 32.02
C GLY A 22 26.71 6.89 30.52
N LEU A 23 25.53 6.84 29.97
CA LEU A 23 25.27 7.30 28.60
C LEU A 23 25.48 8.81 28.50
N PRO A 24 26.07 9.35 27.40
CA PRO A 24 26.25 10.80 27.22
C PRO A 24 24.90 11.43 26.81
N LEU A 25 23.90 11.26 27.66
CA LEU A 25 22.58 11.85 27.46
C LEU A 25 22.52 13.18 28.22
N ARG A 26 21.75 14.11 27.69
CA ARG A 26 21.37 15.31 28.47
C ARG A 26 20.69 14.88 29.77
N GLY A 27 20.84 15.68 30.83
CA GLY A 27 20.11 15.47 32.07
C GLY A 27 18.58 15.55 31.86
N PRO A 28 17.79 15.27 32.90
CA PRO A 28 16.35 15.47 32.86
C PRO A 28 15.98 16.90 32.44
N GLN A 29 15.01 17.03 31.58
CA GLN A 29 14.45 18.29 31.10
C GLN A 29 13.02 18.44 31.58
N SER A 30 12.54 19.68 31.72
CA SER A 30 11.11 19.95 31.93
C SER A 30 10.29 19.63 30.68
N GLU A 31 8.99 19.42 30.85
CA GLU A 31 8.08 19.23 29.73
C GLU A 31 8.11 20.40 28.75
N GLU A 32 8.23 21.63 29.26
CA GLU A 32 8.34 22.84 28.44
C GLU A 32 9.61 22.86 27.57
N GLU A 33 10.76 22.47 28.14
CA GLU A 33 12.02 22.37 27.39
C GLU A 33 11.95 21.28 26.30
N ILE A 34 11.38 20.11 26.62
CA ILE A 34 11.19 19.02 25.65
C ILE A 34 10.25 19.45 24.52
N TRP A 35 9.18 20.17 24.88
CA TRP A 35 8.23 20.69 23.88
C TRP A 35 8.89 21.69 22.94
N ALA A 36 9.69 22.62 23.47
CA ALA A 36 10.42 23.60 22.66
C ALA A 36 11.46 22.91 21.73
N ASP A 37 12.20 21.92 22.25
CA ASP A 37 13.16 21.14 21.45
C ASP A 37 12.42 20.37 20.33
N ALA A 38 11.29 19.75 20.63
CA ALA A 38 10.48 19.02 19.67
C ALA A 38 9.92 19.95 18.58
N GLN A 39 9.39 21.11 18.95
CA GLN A 39 8.90 22.10 17.98
C GLN A 39 10.02 22.62 17.07
N HIS A 40 11.22 22.86 17.63
CA HIS A 40 12.37 23.27 16.83
C HIS A 40 12.78 22.21 15.81
N LEU A 41 12.87 20.94 16.23
CA LEU A 41 13.24 19.84 15.33
C LEU A 41 12.17 19.58 14.26
N LEU A 42 10.89 19.55 14.66
CA LEU A 42 9.78 19.30 13.74
C LEU A 42 9.51 20.47 12.79
N GLY A 43 9.86 21.69 13.21
CA GLY A 43 9.73 22.90 12.38
C GLY A 43 10.63 22.91 11.13
N ALA A 44 11.59 21.99 11.02
CA ALA A 44 12.37 21.77 9.80
C ALA A 44 11.61 20.94 8.74
N ASN A 45 10.52 20.27 9.10
CA ASN A 45 9.70 19.53 8.14
C ASN A 45 8.82 20.49 7.33
N ILE A 46 8.59 20.11 6.08
CA ILE A 46 7.61 20.78 5.23
C ILE A 46 6.25 20.16 5.51
N ASP A 47 5.29 20.98 5.92
CA ASP A 47 3.90 20.57 6.04
C ASP A 47 3.28 20.52 4.63
N LEU A 48 2.75 19.33 4.27
CA LEU A 48 2.08 19.11 2.99
C LEU A 48 0.81 19.96 2.80
N ASP A 49 0.26 20.52 3.87
CA ASP A 49 -0.89 21.42 3.82
C ASP A 49 -0.49 22.87 3.54
N SER A 50 0.79 23.20 3.70
CA SER A 50 1.34 24.55 3.47
C SER A 50 1.81 24.81 2.04
N ARG A 51 1.86 23.77 1.19
CA ARG A 51 2.35 23.85 -0.20
C ARG A 51 1.43 23.09 -1.15
N PRO A 52 1.25 23.55 -2.40
CA PRO A 52 0.70 22.73 -3.47
C PRO A 52 1.45 21.42 -3.58
N SER A 53 0.73 20.29 -3.53
CA SER A 53 1.35 18.98 -3.52
C SER A 53 0.72 18.07 -4.57
N PHE A 54 1.55 17.58 -5.46
CA PHE A 54 1.24 16.60 -6.51
C PHE A 54 2.09 15.34 -6.33
N LEU A 55 2.39 15.01 -5.06
CA LEU A 55 3.10 13.79 -4.72
C LEU A 55 2.34 12.57 -5.22
N SER A 56 3.11 11.57 -5.64
CA SER A 56 2.65 10.39 -6.36
C SER A 56 3.49 9.17 -5.97
N ALA A 57 3.53 8.15 -6.83
CA ALA A 57 4.31 6.94 -6.61
C ALA A 57 3.82 6.11 -5.40
N GLY A 58 2.49 6.09 -5.20
CA GLY A 58 1.83 5.34 -4.14
C GLY A 58 1.59 6.13 -2.85
N LEU A 59 2.07 7.38 -2.74
CA LEU A 59 1.76 8.27 -1.62
C LEU A 59 0.49 9.07 -1.92
N ALA A 60 -0.51 9.01 -1.02
CA ALA A 60 -1.74 9.76 -1.15
C ALA A 60 -1.97 10.67 0.06
N ARG A 61 -2.21 11.97 -0.20
CA ARG A 61 -2.52 12.99 0.82
C ARG A 61 -4.04 13.05 1.07
N ASN A 62 -4.68 11.91 1.30
CA ASN A 62 -6.11 11.88 1.55
C ASN A 62 -6.49 12.62 2.84
N PHE A 63 -7.65 13.28 2.82
CA PHE A 63 -8.20 13.92 4.01
C PHE A 63 -8.75 12.86 4.98
N VAL A 64 -8.25 12.88 6.20
CA VAL A 64 -8.73 11.99 7.28
C VAL A 64 -9.66 12.76 8.20
N PRO A 65 -10.95 12.38 8.31
CA PRO A 65 -11.87 13.02 9.22
C PRO A 65 -11.38 12.95 10.68
N THR A 66 -11.47 14.04 11.42
CA THR A 66 -11.04 14.14 12.83
C THR A 66 -11.66 13.04 13.70
N MET A 67 -12.89 12.61 13.40
CA MET A 67 -13.59 11.54 14.10
C MET A 67 -12.81 10.22 14.10
N VAL A 68 -12.07 9.91 13.02
CA VAL A 68 -11.27 8.69 12.92
C VAL A 68 -10.23 8.64 14.04
N GLY A 69 -9.42 9.70 14.19
CA GLY A 69 -8.42 9.79 15.25
C GLY A 69 -9.04 9.79 16.66
N MET A 70 -10.15 10.49 16.82
CA MET A 70 -10.87 10.54 18.12
C MET A 70 -11.38 9.15 18.54
N LEU A 71 -11.92 8.38 17.62
CA LEU A 71 -12.39 7.02 17.90
C LEU A 71 -11.24 6.06 18.14
N ALA A 72 -10.19 6.10 17.31
CA ALA A 72 -9.05 5.20 17.40
C ALA A 72 -8.27 5.37 18.71
N THR A 73 -8.24 6.59 19.27
CA THR A 73 -7.56 6.87 20.55
C THR A 73 -8.37 6.53 21.79
N ARG A 74 -9.59 6.03 21.66
CA ARG A 74 -10.35 5.52 22.79
C ARG A 74 -9.66 4.31 23.42
N GLY A 75 -9.68 4.21 24.74
CA GLY A 75 -8.98 3.16 25.48
C GLY A 75 -9.37 1.74 25.05
N GLU A 76 -10.62 1.54 24.62
CA GLU A 76 -11.14 0.24 24.16
C GLU A 76 -10.39 -0.30 22.92
N PHE A 77 -9.91 0.58 22.04
CA PHE A 77 -9.12 0.21 20.87
C PHE A 77 -7.62 0.36 21.12
N LEU A 78 -7.19 1.51 21.67
CA LEU A 78 -5.78 1.87 21.82
C LEU A 78 -4.99 0.89 22.68
N THR A 79 -5.59 0.39 23.78
CA THR A 79 -4.91 -0.52 24.71
C THR A 79 -5.00 -1.99 24.32
N SER A 80 -5.78 -2.33 23.31
CA SER A 80 -5.92 -3.70 22.83
C SER A 80 -4.72 -4.08 21.95
N TYR A 81 -4.01 -5.17 22.31
CA TYR A 81 -2.91 -5.69 21.49
C TYR A 81 -3.41 -6.78 20.53
N THR A 82 -3.66 -7.97 21.07
CA THR A 82 -4.19 -9.09 20.29
C THR A 82 -5.34 -9.71 21.05
N PRO A 83 -6.55 -9.77 20.47
CA PRO A 83 -7.74 -10.28 21.15
C PRO A 83 -7.78 -11.81 21.17
N TYR A 84 -6.81 -12.45 21.86
CA TYR A 84 -6.76 -13.93 21.97
C TYR A 84 -7.88 -14.51 22.83
N GLN A 85 -8.37 -13.76 23.81
CA GLN A 85 -9.45 -14.17 24.69
C GLN A 85 -10.78 -13.57 24.18
N PRO A 86 -11.58 -14.32 23.39
CA PRO A 86 -12.78 -13.79 22.78
C PRO A 86 -13.83 -13.35 23.82
N GLU A 87 -13.88 -14.01 24.99
CA GLU A 87 -14.83 -13.70 26.07
C GLU A 87 -14.70 -12.30 26.65
N VAL A 88 -13.55 -11.65 26.50
CA VAL A 88 -13.30 -10.26 26.98
C VAL A 88 -12.98 -9.29 25.86
N SER A 89 -13.09 -9.70 24.60
CA SER A 89 -12.63 -8.93 23.43
C SER A 89 -13.67 -8.86 22.31
N GLN A 90 -14.95 -9.07 22.61
CA GLN A 90 -16.00 -9.15 21.59
C GLN A 90 -16.09 -7.89 20.74
N GLY A 91 -16.04 -6.69 21.35
CA GLY A 91 -16.12 -5.42 20.63
C GLY A 91 -14.95 -5.22 19.67
N MET A 92 -13.72 -5.57 20.11
CA MET A 92 -12.51 -5.49 19.25
C MET A 92 -12.59 -6.50 18.11
N LEU A 93 -12.99 -7.73 18.38
CA LEU A 93 -13.15 -8.77 17.37
C LEU A 93 -14.24 -8.42 16.36
N GLN A 94 -15.36 -7.85 16.82
CA GLN A 94 -16.42 -7.37 15.93
C GLN A 94 -15.89 -6.27 14.99
N ALA A 95 -15.18 -5.28 15.50
CA ALA A 95 -14.60 -4.22 14.69
C ALA A 95 -13.61 -4.77 13.64
N MET A 96 -12.79 -5.75 14.02
CA MET A 96 -11.89 -6.45 13.07
C MET A 96 -12.69 -7.22 12.00
N TRP A 97 -13.78 -7.87 12.37
CA TRP A 97 -14.65 -8.57 11.44
C TRP A 97 -15.35 -7.61 10.48
N GLU A 98 -15.78 -6.46 10.95
CA GLU A 98 -16.38 -5.40 10.12
C GLU A 98 -15.36 -4.84 9.11
N PHE A 99 -14.10 -4.63 9.53
CA PHE A 99 -13.02 -4.27 8.61
C PHE A 99 -12.85 -5.31 7.49
N GLN A 100 -12.78 -6.60 7.84
CA GLN A 100 -12.68 -7.69 6.86
C GLN A 100 -13.86 -7.67 5.87
N THR A 101 -15.06 -7.42 6.39
CA THR A 101 -16.29 -7.36 5.56
C THR A 101 -16.20 -6.20 4.57
N MET A 102 -15.85 -4.99 5.04
CA MET A 102 -15.71 -3.82 4.18
C MET A 102 -14.66 -4.04 3.08
N VAL A 103 -13.50 -4.61 3.42
CA VAL A 103 -12.47 -4.93 2.41
C VAL A 103 -12.97 -5.99 1.43
N SER A 104 -13.65 -7.02 1.90
CA SER A 104 -14.23 -8.08 1.05
C SER A 104 -15.23 -7.52 0.04
N GLU A 105 -16.15 -6.68 0.49
CA GLU A 105 -17.15 -6.02 -0.36
C GLU A 105 -16.47 -5.07 -1.37
N LEU A 106 -15.48 -4.29 -0.91
CA LEU A 106 -14.76 -3.33 -1.74
C LEU A 106 -14.07 -3.99 -2.94
N VAL A 107 -13.44 -5.14 -2.72
CA VAL A 107 -12.66 -5.83 -3.77
C VAL A 107 -13.43 -6.95 -4.48
N GLY A 108 -14.66 -7.25 -4.05
CA GLY A 108 -15.50 -8.29 -4.63
C GLY A 108 -15.04 -9.72 -4.36
N LEU A 109 -14.32 -9.96 -3.25
CA LEU A 109 -13.83 -11.29 -2.84
C LEU A 109 -14.39 -11.71 -1.48
N PRO A 110 -14.65 -13.01 -1.26
CA PRO A 110 -15.40 -13.47 -0.09
C PRO A 110 -14.63 -13.49 1.23
N VAL A 111 -13.32 -13.30 1.22
CA VAL A 111 -12.48 -13.39 2.42
C VAL A 111 -11.41 -12.32 2.42
N ALA A 112 -11.32 -11.55 3.51
CA ALA A 112 -10.19 -10.67 3.79
C ALA A 112 -9.58 -11.01 5.15
N ASN A 113 -8.29 -10.71 5.35
CA ASN A 113 -7.66 -10.72 6.66
C ASN A 113 -7.82 -9.37 7.36
N VAL A 114 -7.33 -9.25 8.58
CA VAL A 114 -7.43 -7.98 9.30
C VAL A 114 -6.49 -6.94 8.70
N SER A 115 -5.21 -7.27 8.48
CA SER A 115 -4.29 -6.41 7.69
C SER A 115 -2.99 -7.12 7.33
N MET A 116 -2.27 -6.51 6.42
CA MET A 116 -0.86 -6.74 6.12
C MET A 116 -0.05 -5.51 6.57
N TYR A 117 1.28 -5.57 6.53
CA TYR A 117 2.12 -4.44 6.91
C TYR A 117 2.00 -3.27 5.92
N ASP A 118 2.02 -3.57 4.63
CA ASP A 118 1.89 -2.61 3.53
C ASP A 118 1.48 -3.33 2.24
N ALA A 119 1.31 -2.59 1.15
CA ALA A 119 0.97 -3.15 -0.15
C ALA A 119 2.07 -4.07 -0.71
N SER A 120 3.35 -3.78 -0.46
CA SER A 120 4.46 -4.56 -1.02
C SER A 120 4.58 -5.93 -0.35
N THR A 121 4.47 -5.99 0.97
CA THR A 121 4.40 -7.26 1.71
C THR A 121 3.12 -8.02 1.41
N ALA A 122 1.99 -7.32 1.21
CA ALA A 122 0.74 -7.95 0.79
C ALA A 122 0.88 -8.62 -0.59
N ALA A 123 1.51 -7.97 -1.57
CA ALA A 123 1.79 -8.53 -2.90
C ALA A 123 2.70 -9.76 -2.82
N ALA A 124 3.80 -9.67 -2.08
CA ALA A 124 4.74 -10.77 -1.89
C ALA A 124 4.08 -11.98 -1.21
N GLU A 125 3.28 -11.76 -0.18
CA GLU A 125 2.52 -12.82 0.49
C GLU A 125 1.40 -13.41 -0.39
N ALA A 126 0.76 -12.60 -1.24
CA ALA A 126 -0.23 -13.11 -2.19
C ALA A 126 0.42 -14.06 -3.22
N ILE A 127 1.58 -13.70 -3.74
CA ILE A 127 2.37 -14.53 -4.64
C ILE A 127 2.77 -15.85 -3.96
N THR A 128 3.33 -15.79 -2.76
CA THR A 128 3.73 -17.00 -2.02
C THR A 128 2.52 -17.85 -1.62
N CYS A 129 1.38 -17.22 -1.29
CA CYS A 129 0.11 -17.90 -1.04
C CYS A 129 -0.38 -18.66 -2.28
N ALA A 130 -0.39 -17.99 -3.45
CA ALA A 130 -0.79 -18.61 -4.72
C ALA A 130 0.11 -19.81 -5.07
N VAL A 131 1.42 -19.67 -4.91
CA VAL A 131 2.36 -20.78 -5.16
C VAL A 131 2.10 -21.96 -4.21
N ARG A 132 1.87 -21.71 -2.91
CA ARG A 132 1.53 -22.79 -1.95
C ARG A 132 0.26 -23.55 -2.32
N VAL A 133 -0.72 -22.88 -2.93
CA VAL A 133 -1.98 -23.51 -3.37
C VAL A 133 -1.79 -24.23 -4.70
N LYS A 134 -1.28 -23.55 -5.71
CA LYS A 134 -1.21 -24.10 -7.08
C LYS A 134 -0.08 -25.09 -7.28
N ASN A 135 1.03 -24.98 -6.53
CA ASN A 135 2.21 -25.87 -6.64
C ASN A 135 2.31 -26.93 -5.54
N ARG A 136 1.23 -27.17 -4.80
CA ARG A 136 1.23 -28.01 -3.57
C ARG A 136 1.82 -29.42 -3.72
N LYS A 137 1.77 -30.01 -4.91
CA LYS A 137 2.23 -31.39 -5.18
C LYS A 137 3.43 -31.46 -6.12
N ALA A 138 3.91 -30.32 -6.61
CA ALA A 138 4.98 -30.29 -7.57
C ALA A 138 6.35 -30.37 -6.88
N THR A 139 7.29 -31.04 -7.56
CA THR A 139 8.70 -31.11 -7.19
C THR A 139 9.53 -30.01 -7.86
N GLN A 140 8.92 -29.26 -8.78
CA GLN A 140 9.55 -28.19 -9.53
C GLN A 140 9.30 -26.83 -8.87
N LYS A 141 10.11 -25.84 -9.22
CA LYS A 141 9.93 -24.44 -8.80
C LYS A 141 8.55 -23.93 -9.25
N GLY A 142 7.89 -23.14 -8.40
CA GLY A 142 6.70 -22.42 -8.80
C GLY A 142 7.07 -21.25 -9.73
N VAL A 143 6.39 -21.11 -10.85
CA VAL A 143 6.59 -20.01 -11.80
C VAL A 143 5.50 -18.97 -11.56
N VAL A 144 5.89 -17.69 -11.48
CA VAL A 144 4.98 -16.55 -11.32
C VAL A 144 5.37 -15.48 -12.33
N TYR A 145 4.40 -14.98 -13.07
CA TYR A 145 4.57 -13.82 -13.94
C TYR A 145 4.22 -12.54 -13.19
N VAL A 146 5.11 -11.55 -13.27
CA VAL A 146 4.95 -10.25 -12.62
C VAL A 146 4.97 -9.18 -13.71
N SER A 147 4.01 -8.26 -13.69
CA SER A 147 3.93 -7.16 -14.64
C SER A 147 5.27 -6.42 -14.74
N GLN A 148 5.68 -6.09 -15.96
CA GLN A 148 6.88 -5.32 -16.26
C GLN A 148 6.90 -3.97 -15.52
N PHE A 149 5.74 -3.37 -15.29
CA PHE A 149 5.60 -2.04 -14.68
C PHE A 149 5.19 -2.10 -13.20
N VAL A 150 5.64 -3.12 -12.47
CA VAL A 150 5.58 -3.07 -11.00
C VAL A 150 6.68 -2.15 -10.49
N PRO A 151 6.37 -1.20 -9.57
CA PRO A 151 7.37 -0.31 -8.99
C PRO A 151 8.58 -1.06 -8.42
N PRO A 152 9.83 -0.62 -8.66
CA PRO A 152 11.03 -1.34 -8.24
C PRO A 152 11.11 -1.64 -6.75
N HIS A 153 10.65 -0.74 -5.89
CA HIS A 153 10.61 -0.97 -4.45
C HIS A 153 9.67 -2.14 -4.08
N ARG A 154 8.53 -2.28 -4.76
CA ARG A 154 7.61 -3.42 -4.56
C ARG A 154 8.18 -4.71 -5.14
N LEU A 155 8.78 -4.63 -6.33
CA LEU A 155 9.45 -5.77 -6.95
C LEU A 155 10.57 -6.31 -6.05
N SER A 156 11.38 -5.44 -5.44
CA SER A 156 12.44 -5.82 -4.50
C SER A 156 11.90 -6.60 -3.28
N VAL A 157 10.73 -6.22 -2.74
CA VAL A 157 10.09 -6.97 -1.66
C VAL A 157 9.59 -8.33 -2.15
N ILE A 158 8.96 -8.38 -3.33
CA ILE A 158 8.51 -9.63 -3.97
C ILE A 158 9.71 -10.58 -4.18
N GLU A 159 10.81 -10.08 -4.71
CA GLU A 159 12.05 -10.86 -4.91
C GLU A 159 12.59 -11.40 -3.60
N ASN A 160 12.63 -10.58 -2.55
CA ASN A 160 13.11 -10.98 -1.23
C ASN A 160 12.29 -12.15 -0.66
N TYR A 161 10.96 -12.09 -0.78
CA TYR A 161 10.07 -13.15 -0.28
C TYR A 161 10.14 -14.43 -1.12
N THR A 162 10.41 -14.32 -2.40
CA THR A 162 10.34 -15.45 -3.34
C THR A 162 11.64 -16.21 -3.48
N GLN A 163 12.80 -15.56 -3.31
CA GLN A 163 14.13 -16.17 -3.48
C GLN A 163 14.35 -17.39 -2.58
N GLY A 164 13.96 -17.31 -1.30
CA GLY A 164 14.10 -18.40 -0.34
C GLY A 164 13.15 -19.58 -0.56
N GLY A 165 12.00 -19.33 -1.21
CA GLY A 165 10.97 -20.31 -1.52
C GLY A 165 11.19 -21.11 -2.81
N GLY A 166 12.26 -20.81 -3.56
CA GLY A 166 12.52 -21.45 -4.84
C GLY A 166 11.46 -21.11 -5.89
N ILE A 167 10.90 -19.92 -5.85
CA ILE A 167 9.93 -19.39 -6.81
C ILE A 167 10.71 -18.71 -7.94
N GLU A 168 10.31 -18.97 -9.18
CA GLU A 168 10.85 -18.34 -10.38
C GLU A 168 9.93 -17.21 -10.80
N LEU A 169 10.45 -15.98 -10.78
CA LEU A 169 9.75 -14.82 -11.29
C LEU A 169 10.06 -14.65 -12.78
N ARG A 170 9.02 -14.39 -13.57
CA ARG A 170 9.10 -14.05 -14.99
C ARG A 170 8.38 -12.75 -15.22
N VAL A 171 8.85 -11.98 -16.20
CA VAL A 171 8.21 -10.73 -16.59
C VAL A 171 6.96 -11.06 -17.42
N LEU A 172 5.85 -10.39 -17.09
CA LEU A 172 4.69 -10.27 -17.96
C LEU A 172 4.90 -9.00 -18.79
N GLU A 173 5.19 -9.18 -20.06
CA GLU A 173 5.51 -8.08 -20.96
C GLU A 173 4.28 -7.20 -21.23
N HIS A 174 4.54 -5.95 -21.58
CA HIS A 174 3.56 -4.99 -22.05
C HIS A 174 3.82 -4.63 -23.49
N GLY A 175 2.76 -4.26 -24.21
CA GLY A 175 2.85 -3.74 -25.56
C GLY A 175 3.55 -2.38 -25.62
N ILE A 176 3.82 -1.91 -26.81
CA ILE A 176 4.37 -0.57 -27.05
C ILE A 176 3.44 0.55 -26.59
N ASP A 177 2.17 0.21 -26.43
CA ASP A 177 1.09 1.07 -25.92
C ASP A 177 0.98 1.07 -24.39
N GLY A 178 1.92 0.48 -23.67
CA GLY A 178 1.93 0.42 -22.19
C GLY A 178 0.95 -0.59 -21.60
N ARG A 179 0.10 -1.24 -22.39
CA ARG A 179 -0.90 -2.21 -21.93
C ARG A 179 -0.30 -3.60 -21.81
N VAL A 180 -0.89 -4.43 -20.95
CA VAL A 180 -0.50 -5.84 -20.85
C VAL A 180 -0.62 -6.50 -22.23
N ASP A 181 0.47 -7.15 -22.66
CA ASP A 181 0.43 -7.98 -23.87
C ASP A 181 -0.44 -9.22 -23.65
N LEU A 182 -1.72 -9.11 -24.01
CA LEU A 182 -2.68 -10.19 -23.84
C LEU A 182 -2.32 -11.43 -24.66
N ALA A 183 -1.66 -11.27 -25.80
CA ALA A 183 -1.22 -12.39 -26.63
C ALA A 183 -0.06 -13.13 -25.97
N GLY A 184 0.91 -12.41 -25.44
CA GLY A 184 2.03 -12.95 -24.64
C GLY A 184 1.59 -13.53 -23.30
N ALA A 185 0.54 -12.98 -22.69
CA ALA A 185 0.01 -13.47 -21.42
C ALA A 185 -0.48 -14.94 -21.48
N ALA A 186 -0.81 -15.46 -22.66
CA ALA A 186 -1.14 -16.87 -22.84
C ALA A 186 0.01 -17.80 -22.43
N ALA A 187 1.27 -17.35 -22.48
CA ALA A 187 2.43 -18.10 -22.00
C ALA A 187 2.42 -18.33 -20.48
N ALA A 188 1.67 -17.52 -19.73
CA ALA A 188 1.50 -17.69 -18.29
C ALA A 188 0.47 -18.77 -17.93
N ALA A 189 -0.26 -19.34 -18.90
CA ALA A 189 -1.23 -20.40 -18.64
C ALA A 189 -0.54 -21.64 -18.04
N GLY A 190 -1.01 -22.05 -16.86
CA GLY A 190 -0.40 -23.15 -16.08
C GLY A 190 0.75 -22.73 -15.15
N ALA A 191 1.15 -21.46 -15.11
CA ALA A 191 1.96 -20.88 -14.04
C ALA A 191 1.19 -20.87 -12.71
N CYS A 192 1.87 -20.64 -11.60
CA CYS A 192 1.21 -20.54 -10.29
C CYS A 192 0.36 -19.28 -10.18
N ALA A 193 0.87 -18.15 -10.67
CA ALA A 193 0.17 -16.87 -10.61
C ALA A 193 0.65 -15.91 -11.70
N VAL A 194 -0.20 -14.91 -11.95
CA VAL A 194 0.11 -13.64 -12.63
C VAL A 194 -0.22 -12.52 -11.65
N TYR A 195 0.72 -11.57 -11.49
CA TYR A 195 0.55 -10.36 -10.69
C TYR A 195 0.56 -9.12 -11.58
N VAL A 196 -0.46 -8.32 -11.45
CA VAL A 196 -0.62 -7.02 -12.13
C VAL A 196 -1.12 -5.96 -11.16
N GLU A 197 -1.01 -4.68 -11.52
CA GLU A 197 -1.51 -3.55 -10.73
C GLU A 197 -2.51 -2.71 -11.53
N GLN A 198 -3.54 -2.22 -10.84
CA GLN A 198 -4.63 -1.42 -11.40
C GLN A 198 -5.02 -0.31 -10.39
N PRO A 199 -4.64 0.95 -10.62
CA PRO A 199 -3.81 1.47 -11.72
C PRO A 199 -2.38 0.90 -11.72
N ASN A 200 -1.69 1.00 -12.86
CA ASN A 200 -0.28 0.62 -12.99
C ASN A 200 0.64 1.72 -12.40
N ALA A 201 1.98 1.53 -12.47
CA ALA A 201 2.96 2.45 -11.92
C ALA A 201 3.01 3.83 -12.63
N PHE A 202 2.29 4.00 -13.72
CA PHE A 202 2.16 5.27 -14.47
C PHE A 202 0.85 6.00 -14.19
N GLY A 203 0.03 5.46 -13.27
CA GLY A 203 -1.29 5.98 -12.93
C GLY A 203 -2.42 5.55 -13.87
N GLU A 204 -2.16 4.65 -14.80
CA GLU A 204 -3.05 4.26 -15.89
C GLU A 204 -3.93 3.06 -15.52
N LEU A 205 -5.15 3.07 -16.04
CA LEU A 205 -6.14 2.01 -15.89
C LEU A 205 -6.16 1.13 -17.16
N ASP A 206 -5.49 -0.02 -17.11
CA ASP A 206 -5.46 -0.97 -18.23
C ASP A 206 -6.72 -1.83 -18.26
N THR A 207 -7.58 -1.55 -19.23
CA THR A 207 -8.83 -2.30 -19.43
C THR A 207 -8.61 -3.75 -19.90
N GLY A 208 -7.41 -4.11 -20.38
CA GLY A 208 -7.02 -5.47 -20.76
C GLY A 208 -6.90 -6.42 -19.56
N ILE A 209 -6.64 -5.89 -18.35
CA ILE A 209 -6.50 -6.71 -17.15
C ILE A 209 -7.76 -7.55 -16.88
N ALA A 210 -8.94 -7.02 -17.16
CA ALA A 210 -10.20 -7.76 -16.99
C ALA A 210 -10.29 -9.04 -17.85
N GLN A 211 -9.51 -9.15 -18.93
CA GLN A 211 -9.48 -10.31 -19.82
C GLN A 211 -8.44 -11.35 -19.42
N LEU A 212 -7.50 -11.00 -18.54
CA LEU A 212 -6.37 -11.86 -18.17
C LEU A 212 -6.82 -13.20 -17.60
N LYS A 213 -7.85 -13.22 -16.75
CA LYS A 213 -8.31 -14.48 -16.14
C LYS A 213 -8.77 -15.50 -17.17
N GLU A 214 -9.47 -15.06 -18.19
CA GLU A 214 -9.91 -15.92 -19.30
C GLU A 214 -8.70 -16.49 -20.07
N ILE A 215 -7.70 -15.67 -20.34
CA ILE A 215 -6.50 -16.03 -21.11
C ILE A 215 -5.61 -17.01 -20.33
N ILE A 216 -5.29 -16.72 -19.06
CA ILE A 216 -4.40 -17.54 -18.24
C ILE A 216 -5.08 -18.79 -17.68
N GLY A 217 -6.41 -18.81 -17.65
CA GLY A 217 -7.26 -19.94 -17.25
C GLY A 217 -7.27 -20.22 -15.73
N GLU A 218 -8.13 -21.13 -15.30
CA GLU A 218 -8.42 -21.44 -13.89
C GLU A 218 -7.24 -22.03 -13.09
N LYS A 219 -6.26 -22.61 -13.77
CA LYS A 219 -5.10 -23.21 -13.11
C LYS A 219 -4.08 -22.17 -12.62
N THR A 220 -4.12 -20.99 -13.18
CA THR A 220 -3.23 -19.87 -12.84
C THR A 220 -3.99 -18.85 -11.98
N ALA A 221 -3.43 -18.46 -10.85
CA ALA A 221 -4.03 -17.42 -10.01
C ALA A 221 -3.84 -16.05 -10.65
N LEU A 222 -4.89 -15.24 -10.70
CA LEU A 222 -4.81 -13.82 -11.01
C LEU A 222 -4.73 -13.05 -9.70
N ILE A 223 -3.65 -12.29 -9.50
CA ILE A 223 -3.42 -11.42 -8.35
C ILE A 223 -3.43 -9.98 -8.85
N VAL A 224 -4.27 -9.14 -8.27
CA VAL A 224 -4.40 -7.73 -8.68
C VAL A 224 -4.04 -6.82 -7.49
N GLY A 225 -3.04 -5.95 -7.70
CA GLY A 225 -2.75 -4.83 -6.82
C GLY A 225 -3.65 -3.64 -7.15
N VAL A 226 -4.24 -2.99 -6.15
CA VAL A 226 -5.22 -1.91 -6.37
C VAL A 226 -4.88 -0.64 -5.59
N ASP A 227 -5.26 0.51 -6.16
CA ASP A 227 -5.56 1.69 -5.37
C ASP A 227 -6.97 1.51 -4.80
N ALA A 228 -7.07 1.38 -3.48
CA ALA A 228 -8.34 1.03 -2.84
C ALA A 228 -9.44 2.09 -3.01
N VAL A 229 -9.07 3.37 -3.17
CA VAL A 229 -10.04 4.47 -3.38
C VAL A 229 -10.59 4.44 -4.80
N SER A 230 -9.79 3.99 -5.78
CA SER A 230 -10.25 3.87 -7.18
C SER A 230 -11.46 2.95 -7.32
N LEU A 231 -11.61 1.97 -6.42
CA LEU A 231 -12.71 1.02 -6.41
C LEU A 231 -14.09 1.65 -6.10
N GLY A 232 -14.12 2.93 -5.76
CA GLY A 232 -15.36 3.72 -5.74
C GLY A 232 -15.96 3.96 -7.11
N ILE A 233 -15.18 3.85 -8.20
CA ILE A 233 -15.61 4.06 -9.59
C ILE A 233 -15.06 3.02 -10.58
N VAL A 234 -14.06 2.25 -10.19
CA VAL A 234 -13.47 1.17 -10.99
C VAL A 234 -14.05 -0.16 -10.52
N GLU A 235 -14.33 -1.05 -11.47
CA GLU A 235 -14.90 -2.37 -11.17
C GLU A 235 -13.97 -3.18 -10.24
N ALA A 236 -14.56 -3.79 -9.22
CA ALA A 236 -13.84 -4.60 -8.25
C ALA A 236 -13.18 -5.83 -8.92
N PRO A 237 -11.89 -6.12 -8.62
CA PRO A 237 -11.18 -7.20 -9.31
C PRO A 237 -11.81 -8.59 -9.15
N GLY A 238 -12.50 -8.84 -8.04
CA GLY A 238 -13.24 -10.09 -7.85
C GLY A 238 -14.32 -10.34 -8.89
N VAL A 239 -14.90 -9.28 -9.49
CA VAL A 239 -15.96 -9.39 -10.51
C VAL A 239 -15.41 -9.94 -11.83
N TYR A 240 -14.20 -9.53 -12.23
CA TYR A 240 -13.54 -10.03 -13.44
C TYR A 240 -12.58 -11.21 -13.20
N GLY A 241 -12.71 -11.86 -12.03
CA GLY A 241 -12.09 -13.16 -11.79
C GLY A 241 -10.72 -13.13 -11.12
N ALA A 242 -10.33 -12.03 -10.45
CA ALA A 242 -9.16 -12.04 -9.58
C ALA A 242 -9.33 -13.09 -8.47
N ASP A 243 -8.30 -13.86 -8.22
CA ASP A 243 -8.25 -14.86 -7.14
C ASP A 243 -7.79 -14.25 -5.83
N LEU A 244 -6.87 -13.28 -5.91
CA LEU A 244 -6.35 -12.52 -4.78
C LEU A 244 -6.28 -11.04 -5.16
N VAL A 245 -6.60 -10.18 -4.21
CA VAL A 245 -6.49 -8.72 -4.35
C VAL A 245 -5.70 -8.18 -3.16
N VAL A 246 -4.75 -7.30 -3.47
CA VAL A 246 -3.90 -6.64 -2.48
C VAL A 246 -3.85 -5.14 -2.76
N GLY A 247 -3.50 -4.34 -1.76
CA GLY A 247 -3.40 -2.90 -1.94
C GLY A 247 -2.84 -2.20 -0.72
N GLU A 248 -2.62 -0.90 -0.85
CA GLU A 248 -2.26 -0.04 0.27
C GLU A 248 -3.54 0.48 0.94
N GLY A 249 -3.60 0.34 2.25
CA GLY A 249 -4.73 0.82 3.04
C GLY A 249 -4.58 2.26 3.54
N GLN A 250 -3.40 2.86 3.43
CA GLN A 250 -3.07 4.19 3.92
C GLN A 250 -4.11 5.26 3.55
N PRO A 251 -4.67 5.30 2.32
CA PRO A 251 -5.66 6.29 1.95
C PRO A 251 -6.93 6.29 2.82
N PHE A 252 -7.21 5.17 3.49
CA PHE A 252 -8.32 5.09 4.44
C PHE A 252 -7.81 5.26 5.87
N GLY A 253 -8.00 6.45 6.43
CA GLY A 253 -7.81 6.72 7.84
C GLY A 253 -6.43 7.18 8.27
N ILE A 254 -5.43 7.22 7.37
CA ILE A 254 -4.07 7.62 7.69
C ILE A 254 -3.62 8.72 6.72
N GLY A 255 -3.15 9.85 7.27
CA GLY A 255 -2.46 10.87 6.49
C GLY A 255 -1.02 10.46 6.19
N PRO A 256 -0.32 11.17 5.28
CA PRO A 256 1.10 10.99 5.06
C PRO A 256 1.89 11.30 6.34
N THR A 257 2.65 10.36 6.85
CA THR A 257 3.36 10.45 8.15
C THR A 257 4.82 10.08 8.04
N ALA A 258 5.49 10.51 6.97
CA ALA A 258 6.93 10.34 6.78
C ALA A 258 7.46 8.90 7.03
N GLY A 259 6.76 7.92 6.49
CA GLY A 259 7.16 6.51 6.55
C GLY A 259 6.32 5.62 7.48
N GLY A 260 5.17 6.06 7.88
CA GLY A 260 4.22 5.22 8.63
C GLY A 260 3.61 5.91 9.86
N PRO A 261 2.64 5.25 10.51
CA PRO A 261 2.18 3.90 10.20
C PRO A 261 1.38 3.81 8.89
N ILE A 262 1.44 2.63 8.26
CA ILE A 262 0.66 2.24 7.09
C ILE A 262 0.11 0.83 7.29
N TYR A 263 -0.75 0.34 6.41
CA TYR A 263 -1.22 -1.04 6.47
C TYR A 263 -1.62 -1.54 5.08
N GLY A 264 -1.43 -2.84 4.84
CA GLY A 264 -1.78 -3.48 3.59
C GLY A 264 -3.14 -4.17 3.62
N LEU A 265 -3.83 -4.15 2.49
CA LEU A 265 -5.06 -4.91 2.23
C LEU A 265 -4.71 -6.26 1.62
N PHE A 266 -5.47 -7.29 2.01
CA PHE A 266 -5.35 -8.62 1.44
C PHE A 266 -6.71 -9.32 1.47
N ALA A 267 -7.21 -9.67 0.30
CA ALA A 267 -8.41 -10.47 0.14
C ALA A 267 -8.19 -11.62 -0.84
N CYS A 268 -8.96 -12.70 -0.71
CA CYS A 268 -8.84 -13.85 -1.60
C CYS A 268 -10.14 -14.62 -1.77
N SER A 269 -10.19 -15.44 -2.80
CA SER A 269 -11.24 -16.43 -2.99
C SER A 269 -11.12 -17.57 -1.94
N LYS A 270 -12.19 -18.33 -1.72
CA LYS A 270 -12.24 -19.41 -0.70
C LYS A 270 -11.16 -20.46 -0.87
N GLU A 271 -10.65 -20.66 -2.08
CA GLU A 271 -9.57 -21.63 -2.37
C GLU A 271 -8.30 -21.31 -1.56
N TYR A 272 -7.99 -20.02 -1.38
CA TYR A 272 -6.75 -19.54 -0.75
C TYR A 272 -6.86 -19.34 0.76
N LEU A 273 -8.06 -19.36 1.34
CA LEU A 273 -8.33 -19.09 2.76
C LEU A 273 -7.38 -19.82 3.72
N ARG A 274 -7.09 -21.12 3.47
CA ARG A 274 -6.23 -21.92 4.36
C ARG A 274 -4.74 -21.64 4.22
N GLN A 275 -4.34 -20.85 3.23
CA GLN A 275 -2.96 -20.42 2.97
C GLN A 275 -2.78 -18.90 3.10
N MET A 276 -3.86 -18.18 3.35
CA MET A 276 -3.88 -16.74 3.55
C MET A 276 -3.00 -16.35 4.75
N PRO A 277 -2.17 -15.29 4.66
CA PRO A 277 -1.41 -14.75 5.77
C PRO A 277 -2.30 -13.98 6.74
N GLY A 278 -1.76 -13.66 7.91
CA GLY A 278 -2.40 -12.76 8.88
C GLY A 278 -3.57 -13.38 9.64
N ARG A 279 -4.17 -12.56 10.51
CA ARG A 279 -5.27 -12.98 11.37
C ARG A 279 -6.61 -12.87 10.66
N ILE A 280 -7.49 -13.80 11.00
CA ILE A 280 -8.87 -13.84 10.50
C ILE A 280 -9.80 -13.96 11.69
N VAL A 281 -10.81 -13.11 11.74
CA VAL A 281 -11.91 -13.19 12.68
C VAL A 281 -13.09 -13.89 12.00
N GLY A 282 -13.67 -14.85 12.69
CA GLY A 282 -14.89 -15.52 12.29
C GLY A 282 -16.07 -15.08 13.17
N LYS A 283 -17.25 -14.97 12.54
CA LYS A 283 -18.52 -14.79 13.26
C LYS A 283 -19.10 -16.16 13.57
N THR A 284 -19.63 -16.32 14.79
CA THR A 284 -20.29 -17.51 15.30
C THR A 284 -21.47 -17.09 16.18
N VAL A 285 -22.02 -18.02 16.93
CA VAL A 285 -23.00 -17.76 17.99
C VAL A 285 -22.47 -18.32 19.30
N ASP A 286 -22.81 -17.68 20.41
CA ASP A 286 -22.52 -18.18 21.75
C ASP A 286 -23.57 -19.23 22.23
N GLU A 287 -23.46 -19.67 23.47
CA GLU A 287 -24.38 -20.67 24.05
C GLU A 287 -25.80 -20.19 24.21
N ASP A 288 -26.02 -18.86 24.26
CA ASP A 288 -27.34 -18.22 24.32
C ASP A 288 -27.92 -17.93 22.92
N GLY A 289 -27.17 -18.24 21.86
CA GLY A 289 -27.56 -18.00 20.46
C GLY A 289 -27.33 -16.57 19.98
N LEU A 290 -26.56 -15.76 20.71
CA LEU A 290 -26.21 -14.40 20.32
C LEU A 290 -24.99 -14.39 19.42
N ASP A 291 -24.90 -13.37 18.56
CA ASP A 291 -23.72 -13.17 17.70
C ASP A 291 -22.44 -13.07 18.53
N ALA A 292 -21.43 -13.85 18.17
CA ALA A 292 -20.12 -13.87 18.81
C ALA A 292 -19.00 -13.90 17.78
N PHE A 293 -17.82 -13.40 18.15
CA PHE A 293 -16.67 -13.29 17.29
C PHE A 293 -15.44 -13.95 17.92
N THR A 294 -14.62 -14.59 17.11
CA THR A 294 -13.40 -15.26 17.57
C THR A 294 -12.31 -15.26 16.50
N LEU A 295 -11.03 -15.26 16.92
CA LEU A 295 -9.93 -15.55 16.01
C LEU A 295 -10.09 -17.00 15.49
N THR A 296 -9.96 -17.16 14.18
CA THR A 296 -10.12 -18.47 13.53
C THR A 296 -8.90 -18.87 12.71
N LEU A 297 -8.77 -20.18 12.43
CA LEU A 297 -7.67 -20.73 11.64
C LEU A 297 -6.27 -20.41 12.19
N SER A 298 -6.12 -20.14 13.48
CA SER A 298 -4.85 -19.79 14.13
C SER A 298 -3.76 -20.84 13.97
N THR A 299 -4.11 -22.08 13.61
CA THR A 299 -3.13 -23.14 13.31
C THR A 299 -2.24 -22.86 12.10
N ARG A 300 -2.48 -21.76 11.33
CA ARG A 300 -1.61 -21.30 10.25
C ARG A 300 -0.45 -20.45 10.76
N GLU A 301 -0.57 -19.90 11.96
CA GLU A 301 0.32 -18.88 12.50
C GLU A 301 1.66 -19.47 12.99
N GLN A 302 2.70 -18.64 12.99
CA GLN A 302 4.08 -19.03 13.28
C GLN A 302 4.27 -19.57 14.70
N HIS A 303 3.62 -19.00 15.71
CA HIS A 303 3.74 -19.44 17.11
C HIS A 303 3.16 -20.85 17.35
N ILE A 304 2.29 -21.32 16.46
CA ILE A 304 1.73 -22.68 16.50
C ILE A 304 2.50 -23.61 15.57
N ARG A 305 2.66 -23.24 14.29
CA ARG A 305 3.24 -24.08 13.23
C ARG A 305 4.74 -23.96 13.11
N ARG A 306 5.37 -22.94 13.70
CA ARG A 306 6.81 -22.66 13.61
C ARG A 306 7.26 -22.55 12.14
N HIS A 307 8.25 -23.32 11.72
CA HIS A 307 8.77 -23.34 10.34
C HIS A 307 7.76 -23.82 9.28
N ARG A 308 6.63 -24.39 9.70
CA ARG A 308 5.54 -24.83 8.80
C ARG A 308 4.42 -23.81 8.68
N ALA A 309 4.56 -22.64 9.29
CA ALA A 309 3.57 -21.58 9.17
C ALA A 309 3.44 -21.11 7.71
N THR A 310 2.27 -20.59 7.38
CA THR A 310 2.01 -20.07 6.02
C THR A 310 2.71 -18.72 5.78
N SER A 311 3.03 -17.99 6.85
CA SER A 311 3.68 -16.69 6.82
C SER A 311 4.50 -16.49 8.09
N ASN A 312 5.43 -15.55 8.09
CA ASN A 312 6.19 -15.10 9.26
C ASN A 312 5.52 -13.93 9.98
N ILE A 313 4.35 -13.47 9.55
CA ILE A 313 3.59 -12.42 10.21
C ILE A 313 3.17 -12.89 11.60
N CYS A 314 3.60 -12.15 12.63
CA CYS A 314 3.22 -12.39 14.03
C CYS A 314 2.16 -11.41 14.49
N SER A 315 2.45 -10.13 14.36
CA SER A 315 1.51 -9.02 14.61
C SER A 315 1.21 -8.31 13.31
N ASN A 316 0.15 -7.56 13.28
CA ASN A 316 -0.29 -6.77 12.14
C ASN A 316 -0.70 -5.37 12.61
N GLU A 317 -1.07 -4.52 11.68
CA GLU A 317 -1.43 -3.12 11.91
C GLU A 317 -2.91 -2.98 12.32
N THR A 318 -3.37 -3.77 13.32
CA THR A 318 -4.80 -3.86 13.66
C THR A 318 -5.42 -2.51 13.98
N LEU A 319 -4.81 -1.70 14.86
CA LEU A 319 -5.35 -0.38 15.21
C LEU A 319 -5.47 0.52 13.98
N ILE A 320 -4.45 0.51 13.13
CA ILE A 320 -4.40 1.31 11.92
C ILE A 320 -5.45 0.83 10.89
N ALA A 321 -5.61 -0.48 10.75
CA ALA A 321 -6.68 -1.06 9.94
C ALA A 321 -8.08 -0.67 10.44
N LEU A 322 -8.27 -0.60 11.77
CA LEU A 322 -9.53 -0.12 12.34
C LEU A 322 -9.77 1.38 12.09
N MET A 323 -8.71 2.20 12.00
CA MET A 323 -8.86 3.58 11.51
C MET A 323 -9.40 3.58 10.08
N GLY A 324 -8.92 2.67 9.24
CA GLY A 324 -9.47 2.45 7.89
C GLY A 324 -10.94 2.05 7.90
N ALA A 325 -11.35 1.12 8.77
CA ALA A 325 -12.75 0.74 8.92
C ALA A 325 -13.63 1.92 9.36
N MET A 326 -13.17 2.71 10.33
CA MET A 326 -13.85 3.92 10.79
C MET A 326 -14.03 4.93 9.66
N HIS A 327 -12.98 5.13 8.83
CA HIS A 327 -13.05 6.04 7.68
C HIS A 327 -14.00 5.51 6.61
N MET A 328 -13.91 4.23 6.24
CA MET A 328 -14.84 3.62 5.27
C MET A 328 -16.29 3.66 5.75
N ALA A 329 -16.53 3.44 7.04
CA ALA A 329 -17.87 3.54 7.65
C ALA A 329 -18.44 4.98 7.60
N LEU A 330 -17.57 6.00 7.77
CA LEU A 330 -17.99 7.40 7.64
C LEU A 330 -18.30 7.79 6.19
N LEU A 331 -17.56 7.25 5.23
CA LEU A 331 -17.79 7.49 3.80
C LEU A 331 -19.07 6.78 3.34
N GLY A 332 -19.23 5.52 3.69
CA GLY A 332 -20.20 4.65 3.06
C GLY A 332 -19.95 4.49 1.54
N PRO A 333 -20.75 3.69 0.84
CA PRO A 333 -20.55 3.46 -0.60
C PRO A 333 -20.70 4.74 -1.41
N GLU A 334 -21.71 5.56 -1.16
CA GLU A 334 -21.94 6.83 -1.86
C GLU A 334 -20.82 7.87 -1.58
N GLY A 335 -20.28 7.89 -0.35
CA GLY A 335 -19.17 8.78 0.01
C GLY A 335 -17.89 8.36 -0.69
N LEU A 336 -17.62 7.06 -0.80
CA LEU A 336 -16.47 6.52 -1.51
C LEU A 336 -16.54 6.84 -3.01
N GLU A 337 -17.70 6.64 -3.64
CA GLU A 337 -17.93 6.99 -5.04
C GLU A 337 -17.65 8.49 -5.27
N ARG A 338 -18.24 9.37 -4.44
CA ARG A 338 -18.02 10.83 -4.53
C ARG A 338 -16.56 11.22 -4.32
N LEU A 339 -15.85 10.56 -3.39
CA LEU A 339 -14.44 10.77 -3.14
C LEU A 339 -13.63 10.41 -4.40
N ALA A 340 -13.85 9.21 -4.95
CA ALA A 340 -13.15 8.74 -6.13
C ALA A 340 -13.41 9.63 -7.35
N LEU A 341 -14.65 10.03 -7.59
CA LEU A 341 -15.02 10.96 -8.67
C LEU A 341 -14.34 12.33 -8.51
N ARG A 342 -14.26 12.85 -7.29
CA ARG A 342 -13.58 14.12 -7.02
C ARG A 342 -12.09 14.06 -7.32
N ILE A 343 -11.43 12.97 -6.91
CA ILE A 343 -10.02 12.74 -7.19
C ILE A 343 -9.76 12.61 -8.70
N ALA A 344 -10.55 11.79 -9.39
CA ALA A 344 -10.44 11.63 -10.84
C ALA A 344 -10.66 12.95 -11.59
N ALA A 345 -11.63 13.76 -11.16
CA ALA A 345 -11.87 15.07 -11.75
C ALA A 345 -10.69 16.04 -11.52
N ALA A 346 -10.07 16.02 -10.34
CA ALA A 346 -8.89 16.83 -10.04
C ALA A 346 -7.69 16.37 -10.91
N ALA A 347 -7.48 15.06 -11.06
CA ALA A 347 -6.43 14.53 -11.93
C ALA A 347 -6.65 14.92 -13.39
N GLU A 348 -7.87 14.80 -13.90
CA GLU A 348 -8.19 15.17 -15.28
C GLU A 348 -8.01 16.67 -15.53
N ALA A 349 -8.43 17.55 -14.60
CA ALA A 349 -8.22 18.99 -14.69
C ALA A 349 -6.73 19.36 -14.67
N THR A 350 -5.94 18.71 -13.80
CA THR A 350 -4.49 18.92 -13.71
C THR A 350 -3.80 18.46 -15.00
N LYS A 351 -4.17 17.28 -15.51
CA LYS A 351 -3.67 16.72 -16.77
C LYS A 351 -3.88 17.69 -17.94
N GLN A 352 -5.11 18.22 -18.09
CA GLN A 352 -5.43 19.18 -19.13
C GLN A 352 -4.61 20.47 -19.00
N ALA A 353 -4.45 20.97 -17.77
CA ALA A 353 -3.71 22.19 -17.52
C ALA A 353 -2.21 22.05 -17.84
N VAL A 354 -1.55 20.97 -17.37
CA VAL A 354 -0.10 20.78 -17.64
C VAL A 354 0.17 20.42 -19.10
N CYS A 355 -0.71 19.69 -19.78
CA CYS A 355 -0.58 19.39 -21.21
C CYS A 355 -0.85 20.61 -22.12
N SER A 356 -1.35 21.75 -21.59
CA SER A 356 -1.44 23.00 -22.33
C SER A 356 -0.09 23.72 -22.45
N ILE A 357 0.93 23.28 -21.70
CA ILE A 357 2.29 23.84 -21.75
C ILE A 357 2.98 23.31 -23.01
N GLU A 358 3.49 24.22 -23.86
CA GLU A 358 4.22 23.83 -25.08
C GLU A 358 5.47 23.00 -24.72
N GLY A 359 5.62 21.82 -25.35
CA GLY A 359 6.71 20.88 -25.07
C GLY A 359 6.43 19.88 -23.96
N VAL A 360 5.23 19.88 -23.37
CA VAL A 360 4.77 18.85 -22.42
C VAL A 360 3.74 17.94 -23.10
N GLU A 361 3.96 16.64 -23.04
CA GLU A 361 3.10 15.64 -23.68
C GLU A 361 2.68 14.57 -22.67
N LEU A 362 1.50 13.94 -22.84
CA LEU A 362 1.16 12.73 -22.09
C LEU A 362 2.07 11.58 -22.52
N ALA A 363 2.44 10.73 -21.58
CA ALA A 363 3.18 9.51 -21.88
C ALA A 363 2.33 8.55 -22.73
N ASP A 364 1.07 8.36 -22.36
CA ASP A 364 0.06 7.68 -23.13
C ASP A 364 -1.28 8.49 -23.14
N PRO A 365 -1.67 9.08 -24.28
CA PRO A 365 -2.89 9.88 -24.37
C PRO A 365 -4.18 9.03 -24.42
N ASP A 366 -4.07 7.73 -24.72
CA ASP A 366 -5.22 6.83 -24.95
C ASP A 366 -5.60 6.04 -23.69
N MET A 367 -4.77 6.07 -22.64
CA MET A 367 -5.03 5.36 -21.39
C MET A 367 -5.86 6.21 -20.41
N PRO A 368 -6.96 5.65 -19.88
CA PRO A 368 -7.67 6.29 -18.78
C PRO A 368 -6.81 6.29 -17.50
N ILE A 369 -7.02 7.31 -16.68
CA ILE A 369 -6.28 7.51 -15.41
C ILE A 369 -7.23 7.57 -14.23
N PHE A 370 -6.69 7.43 -13.02
CA PHE A 370 -7.47 7.67 -11.80
C PHE A 370 -6.98 8.92 -11.06
N ARG A 371 -5.91 8.81 -10.26
CA ARG A 371 -5.34 9.93 -9.49
C ARG A 371 -3.97 10.36 -9.97
N GLU A 372 -3.28 9.51 -10.68
CA GLU A 372 -1.94 9.74 -11.18
C GLU A 372 -1.93 9.68 -12.70
N PHE A 373 -1.00 10.40 -13.30
CA PHE A 373 -0.74 10.34 -14.74
C PHE A 373 0.71 10.74 -15.02
N THR A 374 1.24 10.21 -16.10
CA THR A 374 2.64 10.46 -16.52
C THR A 374 2.69 11.42 -17.70
N ILE A 375 3.58 12.42 -17.60
CA ILE A 375 3.91 13.33 -18.69
C ILE A 375 5.36 13.16 -19.13
N LYS A 376 5.63 13.47 -20.39
CA LYS A 376 6.99 13.60 -20.97
C LYS A 376 7.37 15.08 -21.04
N LEU A 377 8.59 15.35 -20.62
CA LEU A 377 9.16 16.68 -20.55
C LEU A 377 10.26 16.87 -21.62
N PRO A 378 10.57 18.10 -22.03
CA PRO A 378 11.66 18.38 -22.97
C PRO A 378 13.07 18.18 -22.39
N GLY A 379 13.16 17.91 -21.06
CA GLY A 379 14.41 17.70 -20.34
C GLY A 379 14.25 16.72 -19.19
N ASP A 380 15.23 16.69 -18.29
CA ASP A 380 15.30 15.79 -17.15
C ASP A 380 14.21 16.09 -16.11
N ALA A 381 13.40 15.07 -15.75
CA ALA A 381 12.28 15.23 -14.82
C ALA A 381 12.75 15.49 -13.39
N ALA A 382 13.91 14.99 -12.97
CA ALA A 382 14.44 15.28 -11.64
C ALA A 382 14.84 16.74 -11.50
N ALA A 383 15.39 17.34 -12.57
CA ALA A 383 15.67 18.77 -12.62
C ALA A 383 14.38 19.61 -12.58
N ALA A 384 13.31 19.16 -13.25
CA ALA A 384 11.99 19.81 -13.17
C ALA A 384 11.42 19.75 -11.75
N VAL A 385 11.50 18.61 -11.06
CA VAL A 385 11.06 18.45 -9.67
C VAL A 385 11.82 19.40 -8.75
N ALA A 386 13.15 19.50 -8.88
CA ALA A 386 13.96 20.42 -8.08
C ALA A 386 13.57 21.90 -8.31
N HIS A 387 13.37 22.30 -9.57
CA HIS A 387 12.91 23.65 -9.91
C HIS A 387 11.54 23.97 -9.31
N MET A 388 10.59 23.02 -9.36
CA MET A 388 9.28 23.18 -8.76
C MET A 388 9.33 23.26 -7.23
N ASP A 389 10.22 22.47 -6.58
CA ASP A 389 10.41 22.54 -5.11
C ASP A 389 10.98 23.91 -4.70
N ASP A 390 11.94 24.47 -5.43
CA ASP A 390 12.46 25.83 -5.23
C ASP A 390 11.35 26.89 -5.39
N ALA A 391 10.39 26.65 -6.27
CA ALA A 391 9.19 27.48 -6.43
C ALA A 391 8.09 27.21 -5.37
N GLY A 392 8.33 26.29 -4.42
CA GLY A 392 7.40 25.96 -3.35
C GLY A 392 6.30 24.98 -3.73
N VAL A 393 6.45 24.22 -4.81
CA VAL A 393 5.50 23.23 -5.31
C VAL A 393 6.13 21.83 -5.25
N LEU A 394 5.45 20.87 -4.60
CA LEU A 394 5.83 19.46 -4.64
C LEU A 394 5.27 18.84 -5.93
N GLY A 395 6.08 18.87 -6.99
CA GLY A 395 5.63 18.72 -8.38
C GLY A 395 5.43 17.27 -8.89
N GLY A 396 5.57 16.25 -8.04
CA GLY A 396 5.40 14.86 -8.46
C GLY A 396 6.66 14.02 -8.25
N PHE A 397 6.78 12.92 -9.01
CA PHE A 397 7.88 11.96 -8.91
C PHE A 397 8.55 11.74 -10.27
N ALA A 398 9.89 11.93 -10.34
CA ALA A 398 10.67 11.69 -11.55
C ALA A 398 10.84 10.19 -11.77
N LEU A 399 10.26 9.63 -12.83
CA LEU A 399 10.30 8.19 -13.12
C LEU A 399 11.70 7.67 -13.48
N GLY A 400 12.64 8.56 -13.79
CA GLY A 400 14.05 8.24 -13.95
C GLY A 400 14.68 7.60 -12.71
N GLU A 401 14.15 7.87 -11.51
CA GLU A 401 14.56 7.23 -10.25
C GLU A 401 14.22 5.72 -10.22
N TRP A 402 13.20 5.31 -10.97
CA TRP A 402 12.83 3.90 -11.09
C TRP A 402 13.40 3.26 -12.36
N TRP A 403 13.34 3.97 -13.48
CA TRP A 403 13.79 3.48 -14.78
C TRP A 403 14.59 4.56 -15.52
N GLU A 404 15.89 4.35 -15.67
CA GLU A 404 16.81 5.31 -16.33
C GLU A 404 16.31 5.74 -17.73
N SER A 405 15.66 4.84 -18.46
CA SER A 405 15.06 5.13 -19.76
C SER A 405 13.90 6.11 -19.72
N MET A 406 13.38 6.43 -18.54
CA MET A 406 12.27 7.36 -18.30
C MET A 406 12.72 8.64 -17.59
N SER A 407 13.98 9.06 -17.76
CA SER A 407 14.56 10.24 -17.10
C SER A 407 13.81 11.55 -17.41
N ASN A 408 13.11 11.64 -18.54
CA ASN A 408 12.27 12.78 -18.92
C ASN A 408 10.79 12.59 -18.60
N CYS A 409 10.41 11.56 -17.84
CA CYS A 409 9.03 11.28 -17.47
C CYS A 409 8.76 11.70 -16.02
N LEU A 410 7.68 12.45 -15.82
CA LEU A 410 7.23 12.92 -14.52
C LEU A 410 5.85 12.32 -14.21
N LEU A 411 5.74 11.62 -13.09
CA LEU A 411 4.48 11.12 -12.55
C LEU A 411 3.87 12.19 -11.63
N ILE A 412 2.68 12.65 -11.95
CA ILE A 412 1.95 13.67 -11.19
C ILE A 412 0.78 12.99 -10.48
N GLY A 413 0.64 13.24 -9.17
CA GLY A 413 -0.45 12.73 -8.36
C GLY A 413 -1.41 13.84 -7.91
N CYS A 414 -2.70 13.49 -7.82
CA CYS A 414 -3.76 14.35 -7.33
C CYS A 414 -4.55 13.67 -6.21
N ASP A 415 -5.18 14.48 -5.39
CA ASP A 415 -6.07 14.02 -4.33
C ASP A 415 -7.33 14.91 -4.26
N GLU A 416 -8.25 14.62 -3.35
CA GLU A 416 -9.49 15.39 -3.19
C GLU A 416 -9.29 16.81 -2.67
N ARG A 417 -8.06 17.15 -2.25
CA ARG A 417 -7.68 18.47 -1.74
C ARG A 417 -7.03 19.34 -2.83
N THR A 418 -6.66 18.74 -3.96
CA THR A 418 -6.08 19.45 -5.09
C THR A 418 -7.06 20.52 -5.59
N SER A 419 -6.68 21.77 -5.46
CA SER A 419 -7.49 22.95 -5.82
C SER A 419 -7.02 23.58 -7.14
N GLN A 420 -7.84 24.45 -7.72
CA GLN A 420 -7.44 25.21 -8.91
C GLN A 420 -6.20 26.08 -8.64
N THR A 421 -6.06 26.64 -7.42
CA THR A 421 -4.87 27.42 -7.03
C THR A 421 -3.60 26.54 -7.03
N ASP A 422 -3.70 25.29 -6.59
CA ASP A 422 -2.57 24.34 -6.63
C ASP A 422 -2.19 24.02 -8.07
N ILE A 423 -3.18 23.78 -8.94
CA ILE A 423 -2.98 23.52 -10.38
C ILE A 423 -2.30 24.72 -11.05
N ASP A 424 -2.77 25.93 -10.78
CA ASP A 424 -2.19 27.15 -11.34
C ASP A 424 -0.73 27.33 -10.90
N ALA A 425 -0.40 27.02 -9.65
CA ALA A 425 0.96 27.07 -9.13
C ALA A 425 1.87 26.02 -9.80
N LEU A 426 1.37 24.78 -9.98
CA LEU A 426 2.09 23.73 -10.71
C LEU A 426 2.39 24.15 -12.15
N VAL A 427 1.38 24.64 -12.86
CA VAL A 427 1.51 25.10 -14.25
C VAL A 427 2.51 26.26 -14.37
N ALA A 428 2.46 27.21 -13.45
CA ALA A 428 3.40 28.35 -13.45
C ALA A 428 4.85 27.88 -13.24
N ALA A 429 5.10 27.04 -12.24
CA ALA A 429 6.43 26.51 -11.94
C ALA A 429 6.97 25.63 -13.09
N LEU A 430 6.16 24.73 -13.62
CA LEU A 430 6.56 23.85 -14.72
C LEU A 430 6.78 24.62 -16.03
N SER A 431 5.93 25.62 -16.36
CA SER A 431 6.12 26.48 -17.54
C SER A 431 7.41 27.29 -17.48
N SER A 432 7.78 27.80 -16.28
CA SER A 432 9.04 28.51 -16.06
C SER A 432 10.23 27.60 -16.42
N TRP A 433 10.24 26.39 -15.87
CA TRP A 433 11.30 25.42 -16.13
C TRP A 433 11.38 25.01 -17.61
N VAL A 434 10.24 24.69 -18.24
CA VAL A 434 10.20 24.35 -19.68
C VAL A 434 10.76 25.47 -20.54
N SER A 435 10.47 26.73 -20.22
CA SER A 435 10.98 27.88 -20.95
C SER A 435 12.50 28.03 -20.82
N GLU A 436 13.08 27.72 -19.65
CA GLU A 436 14.53 27.76 -19.40
C GLU A 436 15.27 26.68 -20.18
N VAL A 437 14.71 25.47 -20.25
CA VAL A 437 15.34 24.33 -20.94
C VAL A 437 15.23 24.45 -22.46
N SER A 438 14.20 25.16 -22.96
CA SER A 438 13.96 25.36 -24.39
C SER A 438 14.70 26.57 -25.00
N ALA A 439 15.31 27.43 -24.16
CA ALA A 439 16.06 28.62 -24.56
C ALA A 439 17.54 28.29 -24.81
#